data_4f498fbd4ef0616197ac89e409740862
#
_entry.id   4f498fbd4ef0616197ac89e409740862
#
_cell.length_a   1.000
_cell.length_b   1.000
_cell.length_c   1.000
_cell.angle_alpha   90.00
_cell.angle_beta   90.00
_cell.angle_gamma   90.00
#
_symmetry.space_group_name_H-M   'P 1'
#
loop_
_entity.id
_entity.type
_entity.pdbx_description
1 polymer ?
#
loop_
_entity_poly.entity_id
_entity_poly.type
_entity_poly.pdbx_seq_one_letter_code
_entity_poly.pdbx_strand_id
1 'polypeptide(L)'
;MGEIERHNAEARAEVRAELEKFGKDGRGYETRPGRTPKETLEENIMVILDQGKQAAGDVAKEELNHPGNSNAAVGMAISGARGSMDNLTMMAGSIGQAKVRGARLERGYHQRVLPHFKRGGLGATEKGFISSSFKRGLEPTEFFMLSVSGRESLVDTAVRTSKSGYMQRRLINAMDDLKVYDDEKLSVRNTADRIIQFSYGEDGIDPSRGVHGKPFNIDVVVDEALGTDGPTKMKEEEYVDRGDKDFETTSWGDGDSEAAAGGEA
;
A
#
# COMPACT_ATOMS: atom_id res chain seq x y z
N MET A 1 -7.40 26.73 4.50
CA MET A 1 -5.93 26.96 4.38
C MET A 1 -5.26 27.00 5.75
N GLY A 2 -5.73 27.80 6.74
CA GLY A 2 -5.11 27.87 8.06
C GLY A 2 -5.08 26.55 8.84
N GLU A 3 -6.11 25.71 8.72
CA GLU A 3 -6.15 24.39 9.37
C GLU A 3 -5.13 23.42 8.80
N ILE A 4 -4.98 23.35 7.48
CA ILE A 4 -3.96 22.53 6.82
C ILE A 4 -2.54 22.95 7.28
N GLU A 5 -2.29 24.26 7.35
CA GLU A 5 -1.01 24.77 7.84
C GLU A 5 -0.78 24.41 9.31
N ARG A 6 -1.84 24.43 10.12
CA ARG A 6 -1.78 24.04 11.54
C ARG A 6 -1.38 22.57 11.67
N HIS A 7 -2.06 21.64 10.98
CA HIS A 7 -1.71 20.21 11.03
C HIS A 7 -0.29 19.92 10.52
N ASN A 8 0.14 20.60 9.46
CA ASN A 8 1.52 20.48 9.00
C ASN A 8 2.54 21.06 9.99
N ALA A 9 2.18 22.11 10.75
CA ALA A 9 3.03 22.67 11.78
C ALA A 9 3.09 21.77 13.03
N GLU A 10 1.95 21.19 13.43
CA GLU A 10 1.84 20.21 14.50
C GLU A 10 2.71 18.99 14.21
N ALA A 11 2.57 18.38 13.03
CA ALA A 11 3.40 17.24 12.63
C ALA A 11 4.91 17.57 12.67
N ARG A 12 5.29 18.78 12.23
CA ARG A 12 6.70 19.22 12.34
C ARG A 12 7.16 19.43 13.77
N ALA A 13 6.27 19.88 14.66
CA ALA A 13 6.56 20.04 16.08
C ALA A 13 6.73 18.68 16.77
N GLU A 14 5.88 17.71 16.46
CA GLU A 14 5.99 16.35 16.96
C GLU A 14 7.28 15.67 16.52
N VAL A 15 7.68 15.84 15.25
CA VAL A 15 8.99 15.36 14.78
C VAL A 15 10.14 15.98 15.57
N ARG A 16 10.07 17.27 15.93
CA ARG A 16 11.11 17.91 16.76
C ARG A 16 11.14 17.31 18.16
N ALA A 17 9.97 17.10 18.77
CA ALA A 17 9.87 16.47 20.08
C ALA A 17 10.44 15.03 20.06
N GLU A 18 10.21 14.29 19.00
CA GLU A 18 10.75 12.93 18.85
C GLU A 18 12.28 12.93 18.66
N LEU A 19 12.81 13.89 17.91
CA LEU A 19 14.25 14.12 17.79
C LEU A 19 14.91 14.53 19.10
N GLU A 20 14.22 15.32 19.94
CA GLU A 20 14.70 15.69 21.28
C GLU A 20 14.76 14.45 22.21
N LYS A 21 13.76 13.56 22.16
CA LYS A 21 13.78 12.28 22.89
C LYS A 21 14.94 11.37 22.44
N PHE A 22 15.24 11.34 21.14
CA PHE A 22 16.36 10.57 20.61
C PHE A 22 17.71 11.11 21.09
N GLY A 23 17.85 12.41 21.26
CA GLY A 23 19.09 13.06 21.68
C GLY A 23 20.22 12.93 20.64
N LYS A 24 21.47 13.05 21.09
CA LYS A 24 22.62 13.01 20.18
C LYS A 24 23.03 11.60 19.74
N ASP A 25 22.89 10.62 20.62
CA ASP A 25 23.44 9.28 20.42
C ASP A 25 22.39 8.16 20.44
N GLY A 26 21.12 8.48 20.63
CA GLY A 26 20.03 7.50 20.74
C GLY A 26 20.14 6.56 21.95
N ARG A 27 20.96 6.91 22.95
CA ARG A 27 21.12 6.11 24.16
C ARG A 27 19.86 6.23 25.03
N GLY A 28 19.21 5.09 25.28
CA GLY A 28 17.96 5.03 26.05
C GLY A 28 16.70 5.25 25.23
N TYR A 29 16.80 5.35 23.90
CA TYR A 29 15.63 5.36 23.05
C TYR A 29 15.04 3.94 22.93
N GLU A 30 13.73 3.83 23.15
CA GLU A 30 13.02 2.54 23.02
C GLU A 30 13.06 2.07 21.58
N THR A 31 13.70 0.92 21.36
CA THR A 31 13.86 0.34 20.03
C THR A 31 12.83 -0.74 19.79
N ARG A 32 12.31 -0.82 18.56
CA ARG A 32 11.48 -1.95 18.15
C ARG A 32 12.32 -3.23 18.04
N PRO A 33 11.75 -4.41 18.36
CA PRO A 33 12.46 -5.67 18.23
C PRO A 33 13.06 -5.85 16.83
N GLY A 34 14.35 -6.19 16.77
CA GLY A 34 15.07 -6.44 15.52
C GLY A 34 15.52 -5.20 14.74
N ARG A 35 15.38 -3.99 15.28
CA ARG A 35 15.79 -2.73 14.64
C ARG A 35 16.80 -1.95 15.45
N THR A 36 17.59 -1.16 14.75
CA THR A 36 18.50 -0.21 15.40
C THR A 36 17.75 1.03 15.90
N PRO A 37 18.29 1.79 16.89
CA PRO A 37 17.66 3.02 17.36
C PRO A 37 17.38 4.04 16.26
N LYS A 38 18.28 4.14 15.29
CA LYS A 38 18.11 5.07 14.15
C LYS A 38 16.98 4.63 13.21
N GLU A 39 16.86 3.35 12.92
CA GLU A 39 15.78 2.81 12.08
C GLU A 39 14.43 2.99 12.75
N THR A 40 14.35 2.75 14.07
CA THR A 40 13.13 2.97 14.83
C THR A 40 12.72 4.44 14.84
N LEU A 41 13.69 5.35 15.02
CA LEU A 41 13.43 6.79 14.92
C LEU A 41 12.90 7.20 13.55
N GLU A 42 13.55 6.76 12.45
CA GLU A 42 13.12 7.08 11.09
C GLU A 42 11.70 6.57 10.81
N GLU A 43 11.37 5.39 11.31
CA GLU A 43 10.03 4.81 11.18
C GLU A 43 8.98 5.60 11.97
N ASN A 44 9.27 5.97 13.22
CA ASN A 44 8.37 6.78 14.03
C ASN A 44 8.13 8.16 13.39
N ILE A 45 9.19 8.80 12.89
CA ILE A 45 9.06 10.07 12.18
C ILE A 45 8.20 9.92 10.92
N MET A 46 8.36 8.81 10.18
CA MET A 46 7.54 8.54 9.00
C MET A 46 6.06 8.42 9.34
N VAL A 47 5.72 7.72 10.42
CA VAL A 47 4.34 7.58 10.90
C VAL A 47 3.75 8.93 11.28
N ILE A 48 4.48 9.74 12.05
CA ILE A 48 4.04 11.10 12.44
C ILE A 48 3.75 11.98 11.22
N LEU A 49 4.64 11.96 10.24
CA LEU A 49 4.50 12.77 9.02
C LEU A 49 3.37 12.27 8.11
N ASP A 50 3.15 10.96 8.03
CA ASP A 50 2.04 10.39 7.27
C ASP A 50 0.70 10.71 7.95
N GLN A 51 0.61 10.66 9.29
CA GLN A 51 -0.58 11.10 10.04
C GLN A 51 -0.87 12.59 9.82
N GLY A 52 0.14 13.44 9.87
CA GLY A 52 -0.01 14.87 9.58
C GLY A 52 -0.50 15.13 8.14
N LYS A 53 0.00 14.37 7.17
CA LYS A 53 -0.50 14.42 5.79
C LYS A 53 -1.97 13.98 5.70
N GLN A 54 -2.36 12.91 6.40
CA GLN A 54 -3.74 12.41 6.41
C GLN A 54 -4.69 13.44 7.00
N ALA A 55 -4.37 14.01 8.17
CA ALA A 55 -5.17 15.04 8.80
C ALA A 55 -5.36 16.27 7.88
N ALA A 56 -4.29 16.75 7.25
CA ALA A 56 -4.39 17.83 6.25
C ALA A 56 -5.22 17.42 5.03
N GLY A 57 -5.17 16.14 4.68
CA GLY A 57 -5.95 15.55 3.58
C GLY A 57 -7.44 15.48 3.87
N ASP A 58 -7.81 15.12 5.08
CA ASP A 58 -9.21 15.00 5.49
C ASP A 58 -9.90 16.37 5.48
N VAL A 59 -9.24 17.40 5.99
CA VAL A 59 -9.72 18.79 5.85
C VAL A 59 -9.92 19.17 4.38
N ALA A 60 -8.98 18.78 3.51
CA ALA A 60 -9.12 19.06 2.09
C ALA A 60 -10.27 18.28 1.43
N LYS A 61 -10.52 17.04 1.87
CA LYS A 61 -11.64 16.20 1.37
C LYS A 61 -13.00 16.79 1.78
N GLU A 62 -13.14 17.22 3.04
CA GLU A 62 -14.36 17.85 3.55
C GLU A 62 -14.70 19.12 2.74
N GLU A 63 -13.74 19.99 2.51
CA GLU A 63 -13.93 21.20 1.72
C GLU A 63 -14.25 20.90 0.24
N LEU A 64 -13.64 19.90 -0.35
CA LEU A 64 -13.89 19.50 -1.74
C LEU A 64 -15.24 18.81 -1.93
N ASN A 65 -15.76 18.15 -0.90
CA ASN A 65 -17.02 17.39 -0.92
C ASN A 65 -18.19 18.15 -0.27
N HIS A 66 -18.10 19.46 -0.17
CA HIS A 66 -19.15 20.27 0.47
C HIS A 66 -20.49 20.11 -0.24
N PRO A 67 -21.59 19.83 0.49
CA PRO A 67 -22.94 19.72 -0.07
C PRO A 67 -23.33 21.04 -0.74
N GLY A 68 -23.56 21.00 -2.04
CA GLY A 68 -23.87 22.16 -2.88
C GLY A 68 -22.80 22.53 -3.91
N ASN A 69 -21.62 21.93 -3.82
CA ASN A 69 -20.58 22.10 -4.83
C ASN A 69 -20.27 20.76 -5.50
N SER A 70 -20.93 20.48 -6.61
CA SER A 70 -20.69 19.28 -7.43
C SER A 70 -19.30 19.33 -8.05
N ASN A 71 -18.33 18.71 -7.39
CA ASN A 71 -16.96 18.61 -7.91
C ASN A 71 -16.79 17.33 -8.75
N ALA A 72 -16.73 17.50 -10.07
CA ALA A 72 -16.59 16.39 -11.00
C ALA A 72 -15.32 15.54 -10.75
N ALA A 73 -14.23 16.14 -10.27
CA ALA A 73 -13.01 15.41 -9.95
C ALA A 73 -13.18 14.49 -8.74
N VAL A 74 -13.92 14.93 -7.72
CA VAL A 74 -14.29 14.10 -6.57
C VAL A 74 -15.20 12.95 -7.01
N GLY A 75 -16.21 13.25 -7.85
CA GLY A 75 -17.09 12.22 -8.42
C GLY A 75 -16.33 11.15 -9.20
N MET A 76 -15.34 11.53 -10.00
CA MET A 76 -14.50 10.58 -10.74
C MET A 76 -13.62 9.74 -9.80
N ALA A 77 -13.09 10.32 -8.73
CA ALA A 77 -12.25 9.62 -7.75
C ALA A 77 -13.07 8.63 -6.91
N ILE A 78 -14.26 9.03 -6.46
CA ILE A 78 -15.16 8.16 -5.66
C ILE A 78 -15.71 7.01 -6.51
N SER A 79 -16.13 7.27 -7.73
CA SER A 79 -16.63 6.23 -8.65
C SER A 79 -15.55 5.25 -9.13
N GLY A 80 -14.28 5.53 -8.85
CA GLY A 80 -13.15 4.71 -9.32
C GLY A 80 -12.88 4.83 -10.83
N ALA A 81 -13.55 5.75 -11.52
CA ALA A 81 -13.40 5.91 -12.97
C ALA A 81 -12.01 6.41 -13.35
N ARG A 82 -11.48 7.40 -12.65
CA ARG A 82 -10.13 7.94 -12.85
C ARG A 82 -9.65 8.78 -11.67
N GLY A 83 -8.36 8.68 -11.38
CA GLY A 83 -7.74 9.42 -10.28
C GLY A 83 -7.95 8.75 -8.92
N SER A 84 -7.42 9.38 -7.89
CA SER A 84 -7.62 8.99 -6.50
C SER A 84 -7.84 10.23 -5.63
N MET A 85 -8.45 10.04 -4.46
CA MET A 85 -8.59 11.12 -3.47
C MET A 85 -7.21 11.64 -3.01
N ASP A 86 -6.19 10.80 -2.97
CA ASP A 86 -4.82 11.21 -2.63
C ASP A 86 -4.25 12.24 -3.62
N ASN A 87 -4.56 12.11 -4.92
CA ASN A 87 -4.14 13.09 -5.91
C ASN A 87 -4.81 14.45 -5.67
N LEU A 88 -6.10 14.46 -5.33
CA LEU A 88 -6.83 15.68 -4.98
C LEU A 88 -6.32 16.30 -3.68
N THR A 89 -5.98 15.47 -2.69
CA THR A 89 -5.36 15.90 -1.45
C THR A 89 -4.01 16.56 -1.68
N MET A 90 -3.16 15.98 -2.55
CA MET A 90 -1.87 16.60 -2.91
C MET A 90 -2.03 17.92 -3.66
N MET A 91 -3.12 18.07 -4.43
CA MET A 91 -3.41 19.33 -5.11
C MET A 91 -3.89 20.42 -4.17
N ALA A 92 -4.79 20.11 -3.23
CA ALA A 92 -5.49 21.08 -2.39
C ALA A 92 -4.91 21.18 -0.97
N GLY A 93 -4.45 20.06 -0.40
CA GLY A 93 -3.96 19.95 0.97
C GLY A 93 -2.46 20.10 1.10
N SER A 94 -1.73 19.01 1.20
CA SER A 94 -0.26 18.97 1.21
C SER A 94 0.28 17.76 0.47
N ILE A 95 1.50 17.88 -0.09
CA ILE A 95 2.14 16.77 -0.79
C ILE A 95 2.66 15.73 0.20
N GLY A 96 3.16 16.18 1.37
CA GLY A 96 3.67 15.29 2.40
C GLY A 96 5.12 14.90 2.19
N GLN A 97 5.52 13.75 2.76
CA GLN A 97 6.90 13.28 2.75
C GLN A 97 7.31 12.72 1.39
N ALA A 98 8.30 13.32 0.75
CA ALA A 98 8.99 12.75 -0.40
C ALA A 98 9.81 11.54 0.05
N LYS A 99 9.60 10.39 -0.61
CA LYS A 99 10.24 9.11 -0.28
C LYS A 99 11.08 8.63 -1.45
N VAL A 100 12.23 8.04 -1.13
CA VAL A 100 13.11 7.37 -2.09
C VAL A 100 13.40 5.98 -1.57
N ARG A 101 13.03 4.95 -2.30
CA ARG A 101 13.11 3.54 -1.89
C ARG A 101 12.44 3.25 -0.55
N GLY A 102 11.29 3.90 -0.30
CA GLY A 102 10.54 3.75 0.93
C GLY A 102 11.10 4.47 2.15
N ALA A 103 12.25 5.16 2.03
CA ALA A 103 12.88 5.92 3.10
C ALA A 103 12.81 7.43 2.84
N ARG A 104 13.04 8.24 3.89
CA ARG A 104 13.21 9.69 3.74
C ARG A 104 14.49 10.01 2.96
N LEU A 105 14.54 11.17 2.34
CA LEU A 105 15.69 11.60 1.54
C LEU A 105 16.96 11.67 2.39
N GLU A 106 17.99 10.92 1.99
CA GLU A 106 19.28 10.90 2.71
C GLU A 106 20.45 11.35 1.86
N ARG A 107 20.36 11.10 0.55
CA ARG A 107 21.46 11.29 -0.39
C ARG A 107 21.37 12.64 -1.09
N GLY A 108 22.51 13.21 -1.36
CA GLY A 108 22.69 14.48 -2.03
C GLY A 108 24.13 14.95 -1.79
N TYR A 109 24.32 15.70 -0.73
CA TYR A 109 25.63 16.11 -0.24
C TYR A 109 26.08 15.27 0.96
N HIS A 110 27.29 15.49 1.44
CA HIS A 110 27.77 14.80 2.64
C HIS A 110 26.89 15.13 3.86
N GLN A 111 26.19 14.12 4.38
CA GLN A 111 25.28 14.19 5.55
C GLN A 111 24.11 15.21 5.44
N ARG A 112 23.72 15.63 4.26
CA ARG A 112 22.57 16.53 4.02
C ARG A 112 22.08 16.39 2.59
N VAL A 113 20.81 16.71 2.37
CA VAL A 113 20.19 16.63 1.03
C VAL A 113 20.60 17.82 0.15
N LEU A 114 20.58 19.01 0.73
CA LEU A 114 20.90 20.27 0.05
C LEU A 114 21.90 21.10 0.87
N PRO A 115 22.68 21.98 0.24
CA PRO A 115 23.63 22.87 0.93
C PRO A 115 23.00 23.79 1.96
N HIS A 116 21.72 24.13 1.79
CA HIS A 116 20.94 25.02 2.67
C HIS A 116 20.72 24.44 4.07
N PHE A 117 20.75 23.10 4.19
CA PHE A 117 20.49 22.42 5.45
C PHE A 117 21.76 22.15 6.24
N LYS A 118 21.59 22.04 7.57
CA LYS A 118 22.70 21.67 8.45
C LYS A 118 23.14 20.22 8.20
N ARG A 119 24.43 19.95 8.34
CA ARG A 119 24.98 18.58 8.25
C ARG A 119 24.42 17.72 9.40
N GLY A 120 23.96 16.52 9.08
CA GLY A 120 23.37 15.60 10.05
C GLY A 120 21.96 15.99 10.53
N GLY A 121 21.32 16.98 9.90
CA GLY A 121 19.96 17.37 10.21
C GLY A 121 18.97 16.23 9.91
N LEU A 122 18.11 15.90 10.88
CA LEU A 122 17.09 14.87 10.79
C LEU A 122 15.67 15.44 10.75
N GLY A 123 15.54 16.76 10.71
CA GLY A 123 14.27 17.47 10.69
C GLY A 123 13.37 17.06 9.52
N ALA A 124 12.08 17.32 9.64
CA ALA A 124 11.11 16.97 8.60
C ALA A 124 11.44 17.66 7.27
N THR A 125 11.62 18.98 7.27
CA THR A 125 11.92 19.76 6.08
C THR A 125 13.29 19.40 5.47
N GLU A 126 14.29 19.11 6.33
CA GLU A 126 15.64 18.76 5.91
C GLU A 126 15.71 17.41 5.15
N LYS A 127 14.78 16.52 5.48
CA LYS A 127 14.68 15.16 4.91
C LYS A 127 13.53 15.00 3.90
N GLY A 128 12.92 16.10 3.44
CA GLY A 128 12.00 16.08 2.31
C GLY A 128 10.51 16.10 2.63
N PHE A 129 10.11 16.61 3.78
CA PHE A 129 8.70 16.87 4.05
C PHE A 129 8.25 18.15 3.35
N ILE A 130 7.25 18.03 2.48
CA ILE A 130 6.69 19.10 1.66
C ILE A 130 5.35 19.49 2.24
N SER A 131 5.31 20.67 2.85
CA SER A 131 4.09 21.21 3.46
C SER A 131 3.19 21.94 2.48
N SER A 132 3.72 22.29 1.31
CA SER A 132 2.99 22.98 0.27
C SER A 132 2.13 22.04 -0.57
N SER A 133 1.10 22.58 -1.21
CA SER A 133 0.27 21.89 -2.19
C SER A 133 0.58 22.39 -3.60
N PHE A 134 0.17 21.64 -4.62
CA PHE A 134 0.32 22.10 -6.01
C PHE A 134 -0.44 23.39 -6.30
N LYS A 135 -1.61 23.59 -5.66
CA LYS A 135 -2.40 24.82 -5.80
C LYS A 135 -1.69 26.04 -5.21
N ARG A 136 -1.01 25.87 -4.08
CA ARG A 136 -0.26 26.95 -3.41
C ARG A 136 1.04 27.29 -4.16
N GLY A 137 1.63 26.28 -4.78
CA GLY A 137 2.96 26.33 -5.35
C GLY A 137 4.03 25.85 -4.35
N LEU A 138 5.17 25.44 -4.91
CA LEU A 138 6.28 24.83 -4.17
C LEU A 138 7.44 25.81 -4.03
N GLU A 139 8.10 25.79 -2.89
CA GLU A 139 9.39 26.44 -2.75
C GLU A 139 10.47 25.71 -3.57
N PRO A 140 11.55 26.39 -4.00
CA PRO A 140 12.61 25.76 -4.79
C PRO A 140 13.21 24.50 -4.17
N THR A 141 13.35 24.49 -2.84
CA THR A 141 13.85 23.34 -2.07
C THR A 141 12.85 22.17 -2.08
N GLU A 142 11.57 22.45 -1.88
CA GLU A 142 10.50 21.46 -1.94
C GLU A 142 10.34 20.88 -3.34
N PHE A 143 10.42 21.72 -4.37
CA PHE A 143 10.38 21.29 -5.77
C PHE A 143 11.53 20.35 -6.11
N PHE A 144 12.75 20.65 -5.64
CA PHE A 144 13.89 19.77 -5.85
C PHE A 144 13.66 18.40 -5.22
N MET A 145 13.18 18.34 -3.98
CA MET A 145 12.91 17.10 -3.26
C MET A 145 11.81 16.28 -3.93
N LEU A 146 10.74 16.93 -4.37
CA LEU A 146 9.67 16.29 -5.14
C LEU A 146 10.19 15.74 -6.46
N SER A 147 11.05 16.50 -7.16
CA SER A 147 11.64 16.05 -8.43
C SER A 147 12.53 14.83 -8.26
N VAL A 148 13.27 14.71 -7.16
CA VAL A 148 14.09 13.53 -6.85
C VAL A 148 13.21 12.29 -6.65
N SER A 149 12.16 12.41 -5.83
CA SER A 149 11.21 11.31 -5.57
C SER A 149 10.44 10.93 -6.84
N GLY A 150 9.95 11.90 -7.59
CA GLY A 150 9.25 11.68 -8.84
C GLY A 150 10.12 11.04 -9.92
N ARG A 151 11.40 11.44 -10.01
CA ARG A 151 12.37 10.84 -10.94
C ARG A 151 12.62 9.37 -10.61
N GLU A 152 12.78 9.02 -9.35
CA GLU A 152 12.94 7.62 -8.94
C GLU A 152 11.71 6.80 -9.33
N SER A 153 10.51 7.29 -9.05
CA SER A 153 9.26 6.61 -9.41
C SER A 153 9.16 6.35 -10.91
N LEU A 154 9.50 7.34 -11.74
CA LEU A 154 9.50 7.19 -13.20
C LEU A 154 10.52 6.16 -13.68
N VAL A 155 11.75 6.20 -13.15
CA VAL A 155 12.81 5.25 -13.51
C VAL A 155 12.44 3.83 -13.06
N ASP A 156 11.94 3.66 -11.83
CA ASP A 156 11.52 2.35 -11.34
C ASP A 156 10.38 1.77 -12.19
N THR A 157 9.37 2.55 -12.54
CA THR A 157 8.28 2.12 -13.43
C THR A 157 8.82 1.67 -14.78
N ALA A 158 9.69 2.44 -15.42
CA ALA A 158 10.26 2.11 -16.72
C ALA A 158 11.10 0.83 -16.69
N VAL A 159 11.96 0.68 -15.67
CA VAL A 159 12.81 -0.51 -15.50
C VAL A 159 11.97 -1.75 -15.15
N ARG A 160 10.99 -1.61 -14.27
CA ARG A 160 10.11 -2.71 -13.85
C ARG A 160 9.28 -3.22 -15.02
N THR A 161 8.75 -2.34 -15.86
CA THR A 161 8.01 -2.71 -17.08
C THR A 161 8.88 -3.55 -18.01
N SER A 162 10.11 -3.12 -18.27
CA SER A 162 11.06 -3.87 -19.11
C SER A 162 11.39 -5.24 -18.53
N LYS A 163 11.70 -5.31 -17.22
CA LYS A 163 12.03 -6.58 -16.55
C LYS A 163 10.85 -7.54 -16.51
N SER A 164 9.65 -7.06 -16.20
CA SER A 164 8.45 -7.90 -16.17
C SER A 164 8.09 -8.42 -17.56
N GLY A 165 8.20 -7.58 -18.60
CA GLY A 165 7.96 -7.99 -19.98
C GLY A 165 8.95 -9.05 -20.45
N TYR A 166 10.23 -8.92 -20.12
CA TYR A 166 11.24 -9.95 -20.46
C TYR A 166 11.00 -11.26 -19.69
N MET A 167 10.65 -11.18 -18.41
CA MET A 167 10.29 -12.36 -17.61
C MET A 167 9.04 -13.04 -18.18
N GLN A 168 7.99 -12.27 -18.50
CA GLN A 168 6.77 -12.78 -19.12
C GLN A 168 7.08 -13.51 -20.43
N ARG A 169 7.88 -12.92 -21.33
CA ARG A 169 8.27 -13.57 -22.60
C ARG A 169 8.97 -14.90 -22.36
N ARG A 170 9.91 -14.97 -21.42
CA ARG A 170 10.61 -16.23 -21.11
C ARG A 170 9.67 -17.27 -20.52
N LEU A 171 8.75 -16.85 -19.63
CA LEU A 171 7.77 -17.73 -19.03
C LEU A 171 6.81 -18.29 -20.08
N ILE A 172 6.26 -17.45 -20.95
CA ILE A 172 5.39 -17.89 -22.04
C ILE A 172 6.12 -18.88 -22.95
N ASN A 173 7.35 -18.59 -23.37
CA ASN A 173 8.13 -19.51 -24.20
C ASN A 173 8.42 -20.84 -23.49
N ALA A 174 8.63 -20.84 -22.18
CA ALA A 174 8.85 -22.06 -21.40
C ALA A 174 7.56 -22.89 -21.22
N MET A 175 6.41 -22.22 -21.20
CA MET A 175 5.09 -22.86 -20.98
C MET A 175 4.35 -23.19 -22.28
N ASP A 176 4.81 -22.72 -23.43
CA ASP A 176 4.13 -22.90 -24.72
C ASP A 176 3.96 -24.39 -25.09
N ASP A 177 4.92 -25.21 -24.70
CA ASP A 177 4.90 -26.66 -24.92
C ASP A 177 4.16 -27.45 -23.84
N LEU A 178 3.70 -26.81 -22.75
CA LEU A 178 3.11 -27.51 -21.62
C LEU A 178 1.59 -27.57 -21.73
N LYS A 179 1.03 -28.78 -21.52
CA LYS A 179 -0.41 -29.03 -21.47
C LYS A 179 -0.78 -29.85 -20.26
N VAL A 180 -1.92 -29.51 -19.67
CA VAL A 180 -2.55 -30.34 -18.63
C VAL A 180 -3.41 -31.38 -19.31
N TYR A 181 -3.20 -32.64 -18.97
CA TYR A 181 -4.00 -33.76 -19.43
C TYR A 181 -5.07 -34.08 -18.39
N ASP A 182 -6.28 -34.38 -18.87
CA ASP A 182 -7.42 -34.74 -18.01
C ASP A 182 -7.35 -36.25 -17.69
N ASP A 183 -6.26 -36.65 -17.05
CA ASP A 183 -6.12 -37.96 -16.41
C ASP A 183 -6.52 -37.86 -14.94
N GLU A 184 -6.65 -39.00 -14.24
CA GLU A 184 -7.08 -39.04 -12.83
C GLU A 184 -6.31 -38.10 -11.89
N LYS A 185 -5.08 -37.75 -12.27
CA LYS A 185 -4.17 -36.92 -11.46
C LYS A 185 -3.85 -35.56 -12.09
N LEU A 186 -4.52 -35.19 -13.21
CA LEU A 186 -4.25 -33.95 -13.92
C LEU A 186 -2.75 -33.75 -14.21
N SER A 187 -2.11 -34.72 -14.88
CA SER A 187 -0.68 -34.64 -15.16
C SER A 187 -0.35 -33.51 -16.14
N VAL A 188 0.79 -32.87 -15.94
CA VAL A 188 1.32 -31.86 -16.88
C VAL A 188 2.38 -32.48 -17.74
N ARG A 189 2.19 -32.41 -19.08
CA ARG A 189 3.10 -32.98 -20.06
C ARG A 189 3.48 -31.97 -21.13
N ASN A 190 4.62 -32.18 -21.75
CA ASN A 190 5.01 -31.41 -22.93
C ASN A 190 4.48 -32.02 -24.21
N THR A 191 4.65 -31.32 -25.34
CA THR A 191 4.24 -31.82 -26.68
C THR A 191 4.92 -33.12 -27.09
N ALA A 192 6.05 -33.49 -26.50
CA ALA A 192 6.74 -34.76 -26.69
C ALA A 192 6.27 -35.86 -25.72
N ASP A 193 5.15 -35.67 -25.05
CA ASP A 193 4.52 -36.57 -24.07
C ASP A 193 5.40 -36.92 -22.86
N ARG A 194 6.37 -36.08 -22.56
CA ARG A 194 7.18 -36.21 -21.35
C ARG A 194 6.42 -35.61 -20.18
N ILE A 195 6.31 -36.34 -19.09
CA ILE A 195 5.70 -35.87 -17.84
C ILE A 195 6.62 -34.86 -17.19
N ILE A 196 6.11 -33.65 -16.96
CA ILE A 196 6.77 -32.56 -16.26
C ILE A 196 6.33 -32.49 -14.79
N GLN A 197 5.02 -32.69 -14.56
CA GLN A 197 4.45 -32.88 -13.25
C GLN A 197 3.51 -34.07 -13.25
N PHE A 198 3.59 -34.93 -12.25
CA PHE A 198 2.72 -36.07 -12.09
C PHE A 198 1.30 -35.68 -11.63
N SER A 199 1.19 -34.62 -10.85
CA SER A 199 -0.07 -34.00 -10.46
C SER A 199 0.05 -32.49 -10.66
N TYR A 200 -1.00 -31.84 -11.14
CA TYR A 200 -1.05 -30.40 -11.31
C TYR A 200 -0.83 -29.69 -9.96
N GLY A 201 0.16 -28.79 -9.89
CA GLY A 201 0.51 -28.10 -8.65
C GLY A 201 1.07 -28.97 -7.51
N GLU A 202 1.42 -30.27 -7.82
CA GLU A 202 1.82 -31.31 -6.87
C GLU A 202 0.68 -31.90 -6.02
N ASP A 203 -0.42 -31.18 -5.85
CA ASP A 203 -1.62 -31.58 -5.10
C ASP A 203 -2.77 -32.06 -6.01
N GLY A 204 -2.70 -31.80 -7.30
CA GLY A 204 -3.74 -32.17 -8.28
C GLY A 204 -4.99 -31.31 -8.21
N ILE A 205 -4.94 -30.17 -7.50
CA ILE A 205 -6.08 -29.31 -7.29
C ILE A 205 -6.14 -28.22 -8.36
N ASP A 206 -7.28 -28.12 -9.03
CA ASP A 206 -7.56 -27.03 -9.95
C ASP A 206 -8.10 -25.81 -9.18
N PRO A 207 -7.33 -24.69 -9.11
CA PRO A 207 -7.79 -23.50 -8.41
C PRO A 207 -9.07 -22.89 -8.98
N SER A 208 -9.39 -23.20 -10.26
CA SER A 208 -10.62 -22.72 -10.90
C SER A 208 -11.86 -23.43 -10.40
N ARG A 209 -11.71 -24.62 -9.85
CA ARG A 209 -12.79 -25.45 -9.29
C ARG A 209 -13.00 -25.22 -7.80
N GLY A 210 -12.35 -24.23 -7.21
CA GLY A 210 -12.54 -23.85 -5.81
C GLY A 210 -14.01 -23.52 -5.52
N VAL A 211 -14.54 -24.01 -4.40
CA VAL A 211 -15.93 -23.79 -4.00
C VAL A 211 -16.15 -22.32 -3.70
N HIS A 212 -16.93 -21.62 -4.54
CA HIS A 212 -17.30 -20.21 -4.40
C HIS A 212 -16.10 -19.23 -4.29
N GLY A 213 -14.96 -19.53 -4.89
CA GLY A 213 -13.78 -18.65 -4.85
C GLY A 213 -13.11 -18.55 -3.49
N LYS A 214 -13.50 -19.38 -2.52
CA LYS A 214 -12.91 -19.43 -1.18
C LYS A 214 -11.67 -20.34 -1.15
N PRO A 215 -10.72 -20.06 -0.24
CA PRO A 215 -9.57 -20.94 -0.04
C PRO A 215 -10.02 -22.38 0.22
N PHE A 216 -9.21 -23.29 -0.26
CA PHE A 216 -9.45 -24.71 -0.15
C PHE A 216 -9.62 -25.17 1.30
N ASN A 217 -10.67 -25.96 1.58
CA ASN A 217 -10.90 -26.52 2.91
C ASN A 217 -10.09 -27.82 3.07
N ILE A 218 -9.05 -27.76 3.90
CA ILE A 218 -8.14 -28.89 4.16
C ILE A 218 -8.89 -30.09 4.75
N ASP A 219 -9.91 -29.87 5.58
CA ASP A 219 -10.66 -30.94 6.24
C ASP A 219 -11.43 -31.78 5.22
N VAL A 220 -11.98 -31.15 4.18
CA VAL A 220 -12.68 -31.84 3.08
C VAL A 220 -11.72 -32.77 2.31
N VAL A 221 -10.49 -32.33 2.08
CA VAL A 221 -9.48 -33.14 1.37
C VAL A 221 -9.01 -34.30 2.24
N VAL A 222 -8.82 -34.06 3.52
CA VAL A 222 -8.42 -35.10 4.48
C VAL A 222 -9.51 -36.15 4.56
N ASP A 223 -10.78 -35.76 4.65
CA ASP A 223 -11.92 -36.67 4.68
C ASP A 223 -12.03 -37.49 3.38
N GLU A 224 -11.84 -36.84 2.22
CA GLU A 224 -11.84 -37.50 0.92
C GLU A 224 -10.64 -38.46 0.76
N ALA A 225 -9.46 -38.06 1.22
CA ALA A 225 -8.26 -38.89 1.17
C ALA A 225 -8.31 -40.08 2.13
N LEU A 226 -8.99 -39.95 3.28
CA LEU A 226 -9.19 -41.01 4.25
C LEU A 226 -10.37 -41.93 3.94
N GLY A 227 -11.20 -41.58 2.95
CA GLY A 227 -12.39 -42.35 2.56
C GLY A 227 -13.46 -42.35 3.67
N THR A 228 -13.45 -41.37 4.56
CA THR A 228 -14.51 -41.16 5.53
C THR A 228 -15.72 -40.60 4.79
N ASP A 229 -16.91 -41.24 5.01
CA ASP A 229 -18.15 -40.80 4.39
C ASP A 229 -18.34 -39.29 4.58
N GLY A 230 -18.32 -38.60 3.48
CA GLY A 230 -18.26 -37.20 3.15
C GLY A 230 -18.51 -36.16 4.24
N PRO A 231 -18.00 -34.98 4.06
CA PRO A 231 -17.95 -33.98 5.11
C PRO A 231 -19.34 -33.82 5.73
N THR A 232 -19.42 -34.01 7.02
CA THR A 232 -20.59 -33.58 7.81
C THR A 232 -20.86 -32.16 7.33
N LYS A 233 -21.97 -31.94 6.62
CA LYS A 233 -22.36 -30.62 6.09
C LYS A 233 -22.21 -29.61 7.24
N MET A 234 -21.07 -28.93 7.31
CA MET A 234 -20.91 -27.79 8.18
C MET A 234 -22.00 -26.83 7.76
N LYS A 235 -22.91 -26.49 8.68
CA LYS A 235 -23.96 -25.51 8.41
C LYS A 235 -23.26 -24.27 7.90
N GLU A 236 -23.73 -23.72 6.80
CA GLU A 236 -23.18 -22.49 6.19
C GLU A 236 -22.95 -21.37 7.23
N GLU A 237 -23.78 -21.33 8.28
CA GLU A 237 -23.68 -20.40 9.40
C GLU A 237 -22.41 -20.56 10.26
N GLU A 238 -21.88 -21.77 10.38
CA GLU A 238 -20.68 -22.03 11.20
C GLU A 238 -19.37 -21.72 10.46
N TYR A 239 -19.42 -21.73 9.13
CA TYR A 239 -18.28 -21.36 8.28
C TYR A 239 -18.09 -19.83 8.16
N VAL A 240 -19.19 -19.07 8.16
CA VAL A 240 -19.15 -17.59 8.11
C VAL A 240 -18.59 -17.02 9.41
N ASP A 241 -18.88 -17.63 10.56
CA ASP A 241 -18.45 -17.10 11.86
C ASP A 241 -16.96 -17.31 12.19
N ARG A 242 -16.28 -18.26 11.53
CA ARG A 242 -14.81 -18.48 11.72
C ARG A 242 -13.95 -17.68 10.77
N GLY A 243 -14.47 -17.34 9.58
CA GLY A 243 -13.73 -16.60 8.56
C GLY A 243 -13.63 -15.11 8.79
N ASP A 244 -14.65 -14.52 9.45
CA ASP A 244 -14.73 -13.07 9.62
C ASP A 244 -14.05 -12.53 10.89
N LYS A 245 -13.66 -13.41 11.83
CA LYS A 245 -13.02 -12.97 13.08
C LYS A 245 -11.51 -12.83 13.03
N ASP A 246 -10.84 -13.49 12.10
CA ASP A 246 -9.38 -13.47 11.99
C ASP A 246 -8.85 -12.67 10.77
N PHE A 247 -9.73 -12.22 9.90
CA PHE A 247 -9.42 -11.31 8.81
C PHE A 247 -10.20 -10.01 8.99
N GLU A 248 -9.80 -9.19 9.96
CA GLU A 248 -9.95 -7.76 9.79
C GLU A 248 -9.10 -7.35 8.58
N THR A 249 -9.65 -7.61 7.39
CA THR A 249 -9.28 -6.80 6.25
C THR A 249 -9.58 -5.39 6.71
N THR A 250 -8.54 -4.62 6.94
CA THR A 250 -8.64 -3.17 6.88
C THR A 250 -9.25 -2.87 5.52
N SER A 251 -10.58 -2.86 5.49
CA SER A 251 -11.35 -2.42 4.33
C SER A 251 -10.97 -0.98 4.09
N TRP A 252 -10.22 -0.77 3.05
CA TRP A 252 -10.05 0.55 2.49
C TRP A 252 -11.43 1.04 2.07
N GLY A 253 -12.09 1.79 2.97
CA GLY A 253 -13.13 2.74 2.65
C GLY A 253 -14.44 2.19 2.11
N ASP A 254 -15.23 1.54 2.94
CA ASP A 254 -16.68 1.55 2.84
C ASP A 254 -17.28 2.25 4.07
N GLY A 255 -16.91 3.52 4.23
CA GLY A 255 -17.67 4.47 5.01
C GLY A 255 -18.77 5.04 4.11
N ASP A 256 -19.99 4.89 4.57
CA ASP A 256 -21.17 5.62 4.12
C ASP A 256 -21.96 5.11 2.91
N SER A 257 -22.63 3.97 3.06
CA SER A 257 -23.85 3.69 2.30
C SER A 257 -25.11 3.51 3.16
N GLU A 258 -25.15 4.06 4.38
CA GLU A 258 -26.34 4.01 5.24
C GLU A 258 -27.06 5.36 5.44
N ALA A 259 -27.11 6.21 4.44
CA ALA A 259 -27.91 7.45 4.54
C ALA A 259 -28.88 7.69 3.37
N ALA A 260 -29.50 6.65 2.85
CA ALA A 260 -30.56 6.83 1.84
C ALA A 260 -31.68 5.78 1.91
N ALA A 261 -32.22 5.52 3.11
CA ALA A 261 -33.50 4.80 3.21
C ALA A 261 -34.22 5.20 4.51
N GLY A 262 -34.86 6.34 4.49
CA GLY A 262 -35.69 6.82 5.64
C GLY A 262 -36.38 8.11 5.38
N GLY A 263 -37.34 8.12 4.46
CA GLY A 263 -38.16 9.30 4.23
C GLY A 263 -39.36 9.02 3.36
N GLU A 264 -40.34 8.28 3.91
CA GLU A 264 -41.72 8.37 3.49
C GLU A 264 -42.61 7.85 4.64
N ALA A 265 -43.22 8.77 5.34
CA ALA A 265 -44.59 8.72 5.86
C ALA A 265 -44.95 10.10 6.39
#